data_e126fb81b795e45a2f23c10b7a6b1ddd
#
_entry.id   e126fb81b795e45a2f23c10b7a6b1ddd
#
_cell.length_a   1.000
_cell.length_b   1.000
_cell.length_c   1.000
_cell.angle_alpha   90.00
_cell.angle_beta   90.00
_cell.angle_gamma   90.00
#
_symmetry.space_group_name_H-M   'P 1'
#
loop_
_entity.id
_entity.type
_entity.pdbx_description
1 polymer ?
#
loop_
_entity_poly.entity_id
_entity_poly.type
_entity_poly.pdbx_seq_one_letter_code
_entity_poly.pdbx_strand_id
1 'polypeptide(L)'
;LYQIDSVVALAAAGRLVLGALRLGRGAWDALMDRQADPALEAGIARIVAGWPGVRGHHDLKTRMAGSRVFVNLHIELDGEQTLREAHAIGAGLRRAILARYPQADVIIHKDVAAG
;
A
#
# COMPACT_ATOMS: atom_id res chain seq x y z
N LEU A 1 41.85 -3.02 -37.22
CA LEU A 1 42.19 -2.73 -35.82
C LEU A 1 41.34 -1.61 -35.26
N TYR A 2 41.21 -0.49 -35.96
CA TYR A 2 40.39 0.65 -35.51
C TYR A 2 38.89 0.28 -35.38
N GLN A 3 38.40 -0.57 -36.27
CA GLN A 3 37.00 -1.03 -36.27
C GLN A 3 36.69 -1.89 -35.07
N ILE A 4 37.64 -2.73 -34.66
CA ILE A 4 37.44 -3.61 -33.47
C ILE A 4 37.38 -2.79 -32.21
N ASP A 5 38.26 -1.78 -32.06
CA ASP A 5 38.23 -0.90 -30.89
C ASP A 5 36.90 -0.12 -30.78
N SER A 6 36.40 0.35 -31.92
CA SER A 6 35.13 1.07 -31.96
C SER A 6 33.96 0.18 -31.59
N VAL A 7 33.95 -1.06 -32.08
CA VAL A 7 32.89 -2.02 -31.75
C VAL A 7 32.92 -2.38 -30.27
N VAL A 8 34.09 -2.62 -29.70
CA VAL A 8 34.27 -2.92 -28.28
C VAL A 8 33.82 -1.73 -27.43
N ALA A 9 34.17 -0.51 -27.80
CA ALA A 9 33.76 0.70 -27.09
C ALA A 9 32.26 0.89 -27.14
N LEU A 10 31.60 0.64 -28.27
CA LEU A 10 30.14 0.73 -28.38
C LEU A 10 29.45 -0.34 -27.56
N ALA A 11 29.97 -1.56 -27.54
CA ALA A 11 29.41 -2.64 -26.73
C ALA A 11 29.52 -2.33 -25.24
N ALA A 12 30.68 -1.80 -24.80
CA ALA A 12 30.87 -1.39 -23.40
C ALA A 12 29.96 -0.24 -23.02
N ALA A 13 29.82 0.79 -23.87
CA ALA A 13 28.93 1.91 -23.65
C ALA A 13 27.48 1.45 -23.55
N GLY A 14 27.06 0.53 -24.43
CA GLY A 14 25.71 -0.02 -24.41
C GLY A 14 25.40 -0.76 -23.11
N ARG A 15 26.36 -1.54 -22.60
CA ARG A 15 26.21 -2.23 -21.31
C ARG A 15 26.10 -1.26 -20.14
N LEU A 16 26.88 -0.18 -20.16
CA LEU A 16 26.83 0.85 -19.12
C LEU A 16 25.47 1.55 -19.11
N VAL A 17 24.95 1.90 -20.28
CA VAL A 17 23.63 2.54 -20.41
C VAL A 17 22.54 1.60 -19.93
N LEU A 18 22.56 0.31 -20.31
CA LEU A 18 21.61 -0.67 -19.85
C LEU A 18 21.65 -0.84 -18.33
N GLY A 19 22.86 -0.90 -17.75
CA GLY A 19 23.04 -0.99 -16.31
C GLY A 19 22.49 0.23 -15.59
N ALA A 20 22.74 1.43 -16.11
CA ALA A 20 22.23 2.67 -15.55
C ALA A 20 20.69 2.73 -15.60
N LEU A 21 20.10 2.29 -16.72
CA LEU A 21 18.64 2.25 -16.87
C LEU A 21 18.00 1.26 -15.91
N ARG A 22 18.61 0.08 -15.73
CA ARG A 22 18.10 -0.92 -14.77
C ARG A 22 18.17 -0.40 -13.34
N LEU A 23 19.29 0.22 -12.98
CA LEU A 23 19.48 0.78 -11.65
C LEU A 23 18.49 1.92 -11.39
N GLY A 24 18.32 2.81 -12.35
CA GLY A 24 17.37 3.93 -12.25
C GLY A 24 15.92 3.44 -12.13
N ARG A 25 15.56 2.40 -12.90
CA ARG A 25 14.23 1.82 -12.84
C ARG A 25 13.98 1.16 -11.48
N GLY A 26 14.96 0.42 -10.96
CA GLY A 26 14.85 -0.18 -9.64
C GLY A 26 14.70 0.86 -8.54
N ALA A 27 15.46 1.95 -8.61
CA ALA A 27 15.35 3.05 -7.67
C ALA A 27 13.98 3.76 -7.78
N TRP A 28 13.48 3.95 -9.00
CA TRP A 28 12.17 4.55 -9.24
C TRP A 28 11.06 3.67 -8.66
N ASP A 29 11.09 2.37 -8.94
CA ASP A 29 10.10 1.41 -8.44
C ASP A 29 10.11 1.37 -6.90
N ALA A 30 11.30 1.35 -6.29
CA ALA A 30 11.44 1.38 -4.84
C ALA A 30 10.89 2.67 -4.24
N LEU A 31 11.09 3.80 -4.89
CA LEU A 31 10.59 5.09 -4.45
C LEU A 31 9.06 5.15 -4.53
N MET A 32 8.50 4.60 -5.61
CA MET A 32 7.05 4.61 -5.85
C MET A 32 6.31 3.61 -4.97
N ASP A 33 6.97 2.55 -4.53
CA ASP A 33 6.38 1.46 -3.76
C ASP A 33 6.67 1.58 -2.26
N ARG A 34 7.14 2.73 -1.81
CA ARG A 34 7.47 2.93 -0.39
C ARG A 34 6.21 3.02 0.46
N GLN A 35 6.37 2.77 1.76
CA GLN A 35 5.29 2.94 2.72
C GLN A 35 4.80 4.38 2.77
N ALA A 36 3.52 4.54 3.06
CA ALA A 36 2.92 5.85 3.25
C ALA A 36 3.47 6.54 4.50
N ASP A 37 3.23 7.83 4.62
CA ASP A 37 3.61 8.63 5.79
C ASP A 37 3.12 7.95 7.08
N PRO A 38 3.99 7.76 8.08
CA PRO A 38 3.56 7.20 9.37
C PRO A 38 2.41 7.96 10.03
N ALA A 39 2.30 9.27 9.83
CA ALA A 39 1.20 10.05 10.36
C ALA A 39 -0.15 9.65 9.76
N LEU A 40 -0.18 9.32 8.47
CA LEU A 40 -1.37 8.83 7.79
C LEU A 40 -1.79 7.47 8.35
N GLU A 41 -0.83 6.55 8.49
CA GLU A 41 -1.09 5.22 9.04
C GLU A 41 -1.61 5.32 10.48
N ALA A 42 -1.01 6.16 11.31
CA ALA A 42 -1.47 6.40 12.68
C ALA A 42 -2.87 7.02 12.71
N GLY A 43 -3.18 7.91 11.78
CA GLY A 43 -4.51 8.51 11.66
C GLY A 43 -5.58 7.50 11.31
N ILE A 44 -5.29 6.61 10.38
CA ILE A 44 -6.19 5.51 10.00
C ILE A 44 -6.38 4.57 11.19
N ALA A 45 -5.31 4.20 11.87
CA ALA A 45 -5.39 3.32 13.04
C ALA A 45 -6.30 3.90 14.13
N ARG A 46 -6.24 5.21 14.35
CA ARG A 46 -7.13 5.88 15.33
C ARG A 46 -8.58 5.82 14.92
N ILE A 47 -8.89 6.03 13.65
CA ILE A 47 -10.26 5.91 13.14
C ILE A 47 -10.77 4.50 13.35
N VAL A 48 -9.98 3.50 13.02
CA VAL A 48 -10.35 2.09 13.16
C VAL A 48 -10.57 1.71 14.61
N ALA A 49 -9.65 2.10 15.49
CA ALA A 49 -9.72 1.77 16.92
C ALA A 49 -10.96 2.37 17.60
N GLY A 50 -11.41 3.52 17.15
CA GLY A 50 -12.62 4.19 17.68
C GLY A 50 -13.91 3.84 16.96
N TRP A 51 -13.87 2.98 15.94
CA TRP A 51 -15.07 2.71 15.15
C TRP A 51 -16.02 1.74 15.87
N PRO A 52 -17.32 2.09 16.00
CA PRO A 52 -18.28 1.21 16.68
C PRO A 52 -18.39 -0.13 16.00
N GLY A 53 -18.37 -1.20 16.79
CA GLY A 53 -18.47 -2.56 16.30
C GLY A 53 -17.16 -3.23 15.98
N VAL A 54 -16.07 -2.48 15.86
CA VAL A 54 -14.73 -3.03 15.65
C VAL A 54 -14.13 -3.39 17.00
N ARG A 55 -13.84 -4.67 17.21
CA ARG A 55 -13.24 -5.17 18.45
C ARG A 55 -11.74 -5.07 18.47
N GLY A 56 -11.12 -5.07 17.29
CA GLY A 56 -9.67 -4.93 17.14
C GLY A 56 -9.30 -4.84 15.68
N HIS A 57 -8.05 -4.61 15.41
CA HIS A 57 -7.52 -4.62 14.05
C HIS A 57 -6.09 -5.14 14.04
N HIS A 58 -5.66 -5.63 12.89
CA HIS A 58 -4.29 -6.09 12.70
C HIS A 58 -3.91 -5.96 11.23
N ASP A 59 -2.62 -6.10 10.97
CA ASP A 59 -2.04 -6.07 9.61
C ASP A 59 -2.45 -4.84 8.81
N LEU A 60 -2.48 -3.67 9.48
CA LEU A 60 -2.65 -2.41 8.77
C LEU A 60 -1.38 -2.12 7.98
N LYS A 61 -1.51 -2.14 6.66
CA LYS A 61 -0.40 -1.89 5.75
C LYS A 61 -0.79 -0.79 4.78
N THR A 62 0.13 0.14 4.58
CA THR A 62 -0.04 1.23 3.65
C THR A 62 1.10 1.23 2.64
N ARG A 63 0.79 1.60 1.40
CA ARG A 63 1.77 1.65 0.34
C ARG A 63 1.44 2.81 -0.58
N MET A 64 2.44 3.58 -0.95
CA MET A 64 2.27 4.66 -1.92
C MET A 64 2.58 4.18 -3.33
N ALA A 65 1.71 4.54 -4.27
CA ALA A 65 1.94 4.34 -5.69
C ALA A 65 1.54 5.65 -6.39
N GLY A 66 2.53 6.44 -6.77
CA GLY A 66 2.30 7.78 -7.27
C GLY A 66 1.66 8.67 -6.21
N SER A 67 0.53 9.28 -6.55
CA SER A 67 -0.23 10.13 -5.63
C SER A 67 -1.29 9.37 -4.83
N ARG A 68 -1.47 8.07 -5.10
CA ARG A 68 -2.46 7.26 -4.40
C ARG A 68 -1.82 6.50 -3.24
N VAL A 69 -2.63 6.25 -2.23
CA VAL A 69 -2.22 5.46 -1.06
C VAL A 69 -3.08 4.20 -1.04
N PHE A 70 -2.44 3.03 -1.07
CA PHE A 70 -3.15 1.77 -0.93
C PHE A 70 -3.13 1.37 0.53
N VAL A 71 -4.32 1.10 1.08
CA VAL A 71 -4.49 0.73 2.48
C VAL A 71 -5.10 -0.66 2.54
N ASN A 72 -4.43 -1.57 3.23
CA ASN A 72 -4.92 -2.92 3.48
C ASN A 72 -5.03 -3.11 4.98
N LEU A 73 -6.17 -3.61 5.43
CA LEU A 73 -6.50 -3.63 6.84
C LEU A 73 -7.39 -4.83 7.17
N HIS A 74 -7.10 -5.49 8.29
CA HIS A 74 -7.97 -6.52 8.86
C HIS A 74 -8.63 -5.99 10.11
N ILE A 75 -9.95 -6.05 10.16
CA ILE A 75 -10.71 -5.69 11.35
C ILE A 75 -11.32 -6.95 11.96
N GLU A 76 -11.40 -6.97 13.28
CA GLU A 76 -11.95 -8.09 14.04
C GLU A 76 -13.36 -7.72 14.51
N LEU A 77 -14.32 -8.53 14.15
CA LEU A 77 -15.74 -8.31 14.44
C LEU A 77 -16.32 -9.46 15.22
N ASP A 78 -17.48 -9.23 15.86
CA ASP A 78 -18.23 -10.26 16.53
C ASP A 78 -18.70 -11.31 15.53
N GLY A 79 -18.29 -12.56 15.74
CA GLY A 79 -18.68 -13.67 14.87
C GLY A 79 -20.14 -14.06 14.93
N GLU A 80 -20.87 -13.63 15.97
CA GLU A 80 -22.28 -13.94 16.16
C GLU A 80 -23.21 -12.97 15.41
N GLN A 81 -22.68 -11.87 14.88
CA GLN A 81 -23.51 -10.93 14.14
C GLN A 81 -23.79 -11.42 12.71
N THR A 82 -24.80 -10.83 12.08
CA THR A 82 -25.14 -11.17 10.71
C THR A 82 -24.10 -10.62 9.73
N LEU A 83 -24.05 -11.22 8.55
CA LEU A 83 -23.19 -10.73 7.47
C LEU A 83 -23.56 -9.29 7.08
N ARG A 84 -24.87 -8.96 7.12
CA ARG A 84 -25.36 -7.61 6.83
C ARG A 84 -24.82 -6.59 7.83
N GLU A 85 -24.82 -6.92 9.11
CA GLU A 85 -24.26 -6.06 10.16
C GLU A 85 -22.76 -5.88 9.99
N ALA A 86 -22.03 -6.97 9.74
CA ALA A 86 -20.60 -6.93 9.50
C ALA A 86 -20.26 -6.08 8.27
N HIS A 87 -21.02 -6.24 7.18
CA HIS A 87 -20.83 -5.46 5.98
C HIS A 87 -21.05 -3.96 6.23
N ALA A 88 -22.09 -3.63 6.99
CA ALA A 88 -22.39 -2.23 7.33
C ALA A 88 -21.26 -1.58 8.13
N ILE A 89 -20.69 -2.31 9.08
CA ILE A 89 -19.53 -1.82 9.86
C ILE A 89 -18.34 -1.52 8.93
N GLY A 90 -17.98 -2.48 8.08
CA GLY A 90 -16.85 -2.31 7.15
C GLY A 90 -17.08 -1.19 6.15
N ALA A 91 -18.28 -1.11 5.59
CA ALA A 91 -18.62 -0.06 4.61
C ALA A 91 -18.59 1.33 5.24
N GLY A 92 -19.13 1.46 6.47
CA GLY A 92 -19.10 2.73 7.19
C GLY A 92 -17.68 3.17 7.53
N LEU A 93 -16.86 2.23 8.01
CA LEU A 93 -15.46 2.48 8.31
C LEU A 93 -14.68 2.92 7.05
N ARG A 94 -14.90 2.22 5.95
CA ARG A 94 -14.27 2.58 4.67
C ARG A 94 -14.63 4.00 4.25
N ARG A 95 -15.90 4.37 4.34
CA ARG A 95 -16.34 5.72 4.02
C ARG A 95 -15.69 6.76 4.93
N ALA A 96 -15.57 6.48 6.22
CA ALA A 96 -14.94 7.39 7.17
C ALA A 96 -13.45 7.62 6.83
N ILE A 97 -12.74 6.55 6.48
CA ILE A 97 -11.34 6.65 6.08
C ILE A 97 -11.21 7.47 4.80
N LEU A 98 -12.07 7.20 3.81
CA LEU A 98 -12.04 7.91 2.52
C LEU A 98 -12.42 9.39 2.68
N ALA A 99 -13.31 9.73 3.61
CA ALA A 99 -13.67 11.11 3.88
C ALA A 99 -12.46 11.90 4.41
N ARG A 100 -11.63 11.27 5.23
CA ARG A 100 -10.44 11.92 5.79
C ARG A 100 -9.24 11.87 4.84
N TYR A 101 -9.12 10.78 4.07
CA TYR A 101 -8.01 10.56 3.14
C TYR A 101 -8.56 10.20 1.76
N PRO A 102 -9.01 11.20 0.97
CA PRO A 102 -9.66 10.93 -0.33
C PRO A 102 -8.75 10.25 -1.36
N GLN A 103 -7.43 10.37 -1.19
CA GLN A 103 -6.44 9.76 -2.07
C GLN A 103 -6.22 8.28 -1.78
N ALA A 104 -6.85 7.74 -0.74
CA ALA A 104 -6.65 6.35 -0.33
C ALA A 104 -7.52 5.40 -1.15
N ASP A 105 -6.97 4.22 -1.43
CA ASP A 105 -7.72 3.08 -1.92
C ASP A 105 -7.71 2.04 -0.79
N VAL A 106 -8.86 1.76 -0.22
CA VAL A 106 -8.97 1.03 1.05
C VAL A 106 -9.60 -0.33 0.81
N ILE A 107 -8.89 -1.39 1.23
CA ILE A 107 -9.40 -2.75 1.26
C ILE A 107 -9.47 -3.18 2.72
N ILE A 108 -10.66 -3.53 3.18
CA ILE A 108 -10.91 -3.98 4.55
C ILE A 108 -11.31 -5.43 4.54
N HIS A 109 -10.53 -6.27 5.23
CA HIS A 109 -10.85 -7.66 5.47
C HIS A 109 -11.53 -7.80 6.83
N LYS A 110 -12.59 -8.55 6.89
CA LYS A 110 -13.35 -8.76 8.12
C LYS A 110 -13.04 -10.14 8.67
N ASP A 111 -12.52 -10.19 9.88
CA ASP A 111 -12.18 -11.42 10.58
C ASP A 111 -13.02 -11.55 11.83
N VAL A 112 -13.19 -12.79 12.30
CA VAL A 112 -13.89 -13.05 13.54
C VAL A 112 -12.97 -12.75 14.72
N ALA A 113 -13.47 -11.97 15.67
CA ALA A 113 -12.71 -11.62 16.86
C ALA A 113 -12.41 -12.87 17.69
N ALA A 114 -11.19 -12.98 18.18
CA ALA A 114 -10.76 -14.08 19.03
C ALA A 114 -11.40 -13.95 20.43
N GLY A 115 -12.05 -15.01 20.83
CA GLY A 115 -12.60 -15.15 22.18
C GLY A 115 -13.72 -14.26 22.55
#